data_17443f78465f54f2d5a96870a50a8353
#
_entry.id   17443f78465f54f2d5a96870a50a8353
#
_cell.length_a   1.000
_cell.length_b   1.000
_cell.length_c   1.000
_cell.angle_alpha   90.00
_cell.angle_beta   90.00
_cell.angle_gamma   90.00
#
_symmetry.space_group_name_H-M   'P 1'
#
loop_
_entity.id
_entity.type
_entity.pdbx_description
1 polymer ?
#
loop_
_entity_poly.entity_id
_entity_poly.type
_entity_poly.pdbx_seq_one_letter_code
_entity_poly.pdbx_strand_id
1 'polypeptide(L)'
;MKTVAFCCPRNGTSAFGRKYSKDNNLNYRAEILNYLRYPRTADQTGTEYIENQIDIWEKDENAFCKIFPFHITNEIPNISEEEVINYCKIIAEASDNIIYIFRRDTTKQVLSSIIAEHTGEWNPKRGDHSEFPINAKMFHNYSMAILRNHKTIIKIKNLFPGKVYCVEDYLSDSEYQQYPNQHKNPDNYQYNLENIEKLYNYEKIND
;
A
#
# COMPACT_ATOMS: atom_id res chain seq x y z
N MET A 1 9.38 -9.15 17.79
CA MET A 1 9.82 -8.24 16.68
C MET A 1 8.59 -7.72 15.95
N LYS A 2 8.43 -6.41 15.86
CA LYS A 2 7.35 -5.76 15.10
C LYS A 2 7.91 -5.12 13.83
N THR A 3 7.29 -5.39 12.68
CA THR A 3 7.69 -4.81 11.40
C THR A 3 6.51 -4.06 10.79
N VAL A 4 6.72 -2.77 10.52
CA VAL A 4 5.75 -1.96 9.77
C VAL A 4 6.22 -1.78 8.32
N ALA A 5 5.28 -1.93 7.38
CA ALA A 5 5.52 -1.68 5.96
C ALA A 5 4.70 -0.49 5.47
N PHE A 6 5.35 0.59 5.08
CA PHE A 6 4.72 1.70 4.37
C PHE A 6 4.66 1.41 2.88
N CYS A 7 3.48 1.49 2.31
CA CYS A 7 3.26 1.13 0.92
C CYS A 7 2.00 1.76 0.32
N CYS A 8 1.87 1.69 -1.00
CA CYS A 8 0.66 2.05 -1.72
C CYS A 8 -0.24 0.84 -1.94
N PRO A 9 -1.55 1.02 -2.11
CA PRO A 9 -2.45 -0.05 -2.51
C PRO A 9 -2.08 -0.60 -3.90
N ARG A 10 -2.50 -1.83 -4.18
CA ARG A 10 -2.31 -2.52 -5.46
C ARG A 10 -0.84 -2.78 -5.85
N ASN A 11 0.06 -2.69 -4.90
CA ASN A 11 1.48 -3.02 -5.05
C ASN A 11 1.80 -4.53 -4.89
N GLY A 12 0.79 -5.42 -4.84
CA GLY A 12 1.05 -6.82 -4.48
C GLY A 12 1.41 -7.03 -3.00
N THR A 13 1.25 -6.01 -2.18
CA THR A 13 1.68 -5.97 -0.78
C THR A 13 1.02 -7.02 0.11
N SER A 14 -0.14 -7.58 -0.29
CA SER A 14 -0.76 -8.68 0.47
C SER A 14 -0.02 -10.00 0.27
N ALA A 15 0.46 -10.29 -0.95
CA ALA A 15 1.31 -11.46 -1.21
C ALA A 15 2.66 -11.28 -0.54
N PHE A 16 3.28 -10.10 -0.73
CA PHE A 16 4.52 -9.73 -0.05
C PHE A 16 4.42 -9.91 1.47
N GLY A 17 3.41 -9.31 2.10
CA GLY A 17 3.27 -9.35 3.56
C GLY A 17 3.08 -10.77 4.10
N ARG A 18 2.31 -11.62 3.41
CA ARG A 18 2.16 -13.04 3.80
C ARG A 18 3.50 -13.80 3.70
N LYS A 19 4.23 -13.61 2.59
CA LYS A 19 5.54 -14.23 2.42
C LYS A 19 6.54 -13.71 3.44
N TYR A 20 6.67 -12.40 3.57
CA TYR A 20 7.58 -11.78 4.54
C TYR A 20 7.31 -12.23 5.98
N SER A 21 6.04 -12.27 6.37
CA SER A 21 5.64 -12.73 7.70
C SER A 21 6.01 -14.20 7.92
N LYS A 22 5.79 -15.05 6.91
CA LYS A 22 6.18 -16.47 6.98
C LYS A 22 7.70 -16.65 7.10
N ASP A 23 8.46 -15.95 6.25
CA ASP A 23 9.92 -16.05 6.19
C ASP A 23 10.58 -15.54 7.50
N ASN A 24 9.93 -14.63 8.22
CA ASN A 24 10.42 -14.03 9.46
C ASN A 24 9.68 -14.50 10.72
N ASN A 25 8.79 -15.48 10.62
CA ASN A 25 7.96 -16.00 11.71
C ASN A 25 7.18 -14.93 12.45
N LEU A 26 6.48 -14.06 11.70
CA LEU A 26 5.68 -12.95 12.21
C LEU A 26 4.18 -13.20 12.03
N ASN A 27 3.37 -12.67 12.92
CA ASN A 27 1.91 -12.64 12.79
C ASN A 27 1.49 -11.59 11.74
N TYR A 28 0.86 -12.01 10.65
CA TYR A 28 0.41 -11.10 9.61
C TYR A 28 -0.89 -10.38 9.98
N ARG A 29 -0.80 -9.09 10.32
CA ARG A 29 -1.93 -8.21 10.70
C ARG A 29 -2.57 -7.48 9.53
N ALA A 30 -2.02 -7.59 8.33
CA ALA A 30 -2.48 -6.89 7.13
C ALA A 30 -2.51 -5.35 7.30
N GLU A 31 -3.62 -4.70 6.99
CA GLU A 31 -3.80 -3.24 6.98
C GLU A 31 -4.50 -2.80 8.26
N ILE A 32 -3.75 -2.47 9.30
CA ILE A 32 -4.34 -2.17 10.63
C ILE A 32 -5.21 -0.91 10.65
N LEU A 33 -4.99 0.06 9.75
CA LEU A 33 -5.80 1.27 9.64
C LEU A 33 -6.97 1.14 8.65
N ASN A 34 -7.32 -0.06 8.21
CA ASN A 34 -8.40 -0.29 7.28
C ASN A 34 -9.69 -0.67 8.05
N TYR A 35 -10.63 0.27 8.16
CA TYR A 35 -11.88 0.05 8.88
C TYR A 35 -12.74 -1.09 8.33
N LEU A 36 -12.57 -1.46 7.06
CA LEU A 36 -13.26 -2.63 6.49
C LEU A 36 -12.71 -3.96 7.05
N ARG A 37 -11.50 -3.97 7.59
CA ARG A 37 -10.89 -5.13 8.26
C ARG A 37 -11.05 -5.08 9.76
N TYR A 38 -10.94 -3.89 10.31
CA TYR A 38 -11.02 -3.59 11.75
C TYR A 38 -12.12 -2.54 11.94
N PRO A 39 -13.41 -2.97 11.96
CA PRO A 39 -14.53 -2.04 11.99
C PRO A 39 -14.47 -1.13 13.22
N ARG A 40 -14.72 0.16 13.00
CA ARG A 40 -14.96 1.09 14.10
C ARG A 40 -16.38 0.93 14.63
N THR A 41 -16.58 1.28 15.89
CA THR A 41 -17.92 1.36 16.47
C THR A 41 -18.69 2.59 15.93
N ALA A 42 -20.00 2.57 16.00
CA ALA A 42 -20.83 3.62 15.40
C ALA A 42 -20.64 5.01 16.06
N ASP A 43 -20.22 5.03 17.31
CA ASP A 43 -19.96 6.22 18.12
C ASP A 43 -18.50 6.70 18.08
N GLN A 44 -17.61 5.94 17.48
CA GLN A 44 -16.18 6.25 17.40
C GLN A 44 -15.90 7.26 16.28
N THR A 45 -15.19 8.33 16.56
CA THR A 45 -14.67 9.26 15.54
C THR A 45 -13.53 8.61 14.75
N GLY A 46 -13.18 9.19 13.58
CA GLY A 46 -12.04 8.72 12.80
C GLY A 46 -10.71 8.84 13.56
N THR A 47 -10.54 9.92 14.32
CA THR A 47 -9.36 10.13 15.17
C THR A 47 -9.24 9.05 16.23
N GLU A 48 -10.28 8.84 17.02
CA GLU A 48 -10.31 7.79 18.05
C GLU A 48 -10.08 6.40 17.47
N TYR A 49 -10.60 6.14 16.24
CA TYR A 49 -10.33 4.89 15.56
C TYR A 49 -8.84 4.71 15.25
N ILE A 50 -8.19 5.71 14.65
CA ILE A 50 -6.77 5.64 14.30
C ILE A 50 -5.91 5.48 15.55
N GLU A 51 -6.17 6.26 16.61
CA GLU A 51 -5.46 6.19 17.87
C GLU A 51 -5.61 4.80 18.53
N ASN A 52 -6.82 4.24 18.55
CA ASN A 52 -7.05 2.90 19.06
C ASN A 52 -6.29 1.81 18.26
N GLN A 53 -6.21 1.94 16.92
CA GLN A 53 -5.43 0.99 16.12
C GLN A 53 -3.93 1.11 16.40
N ILE A 54 -3.43 2.31 16.68
CA ILE A 54 -2.04 2.54 17.08
C ILE A 54 -1.78 1.92 18.45
N ASP A 55 -2.66 2.12 19.42
CA ASP A 55 -2.56 1.52 20.76
C ASP A 55 -2.53 -0.02 20.69
N ILE A 56 -3.33 -0.61 19.80
CA ILE A 56 -3.30 -2.07 19.57
C ILE A 56 -1.96 -2.47 18.99
N TRP A 57 -1.44 -1.72 18.01
CA TRP A 57 -0.14 -1.99 17.40
C TRP A 57 1.01 -1.88 18.40
N GLU A 58 0.97 -0.90 19.29
CA GLU A 58 1.99 -0.74 20.34
C GLU A 58 2.09 -1.96 21.25
N LYS A 59 0.95 -2.61 21.52
CA LYS A 59 0.85 -3.81 22.36
C LYS A 59 1.10 -5.12 21.61
N ASP A 60 1.12 -5.08 20.28
CA ASP A 60 1.38 -6.28 19.48
C ASP A 60 2.83 -6.74 19.65
N GLU A 61 3.00 -8.04 19.69
CA GLU A 61 4.31 -8.69 19.70
C GLU A 61 4.46 -9.59 18.47
N ASN A 62 5.67 -9.65 17.94
CA ASN A 62 6.01 -10.54 16.82
C ASN A 62 5.04 -10.43 15.63
N ALA A 63 4.83 -9.21 15.14
CA ALA A 63 3.81 -8.90 14.15
C ALA A 63 4.35 -8.13 12.93
N PHE A 64 3.64 -8.28 11.81
CA PHE A 64 3.84 -7.51 10.59
C PHE A 64 2.54 -6.81 10.21
N CYS A 65 2.59 -5.51 9.98
CA CYS A 65 1.47 -4.77 9.43
C CYS A 65 1.85 -3.93 8.21
N LYS A 66 0.82 -3.53 7.45
CA LYS A 66 0.93 -2.59 6.33
C LYS A 66 0.19 -1.31 6.65
N ILE A 67 0.79 -0.19 6.30
CA ILE A 67 0.20 1.13 6.42
C ILE A 67 0.10 1.75 5.02
N PHE A 68 -1.11 2.11 4.65
CA PHE A 68 -1.38 2.99 3.54
C PHE A 68 -1.72 4.36 4.12
N PRO A 69 -0.87 5.40 3.95
CA PRO A 69 -1.12 6.71 4.55
C PRO A 69 -2.49 7.29 4.22
N PHE A 70 -3.05 6.96 3.04
CA PHE A 70 -4.39 7.43 2.65
C PHE A 70 -5.52 6.85 3.51
N HIS A 71 -5.34 5.75 4.23
CA HIS A 71 -6.36 5.27 5.19
C HIS A 71 -6.60 6.30 6.29
N ILE A 72 -5.55 7.02 6.72
CA ILE A 72 -5.67 8.08 7.72
C ILE A 72 -6.52 9.23 7.15
N THR A 73 -6.26 9.64 5.89
CA THR A 73 -7.03 10.72 5.26
C THR A 73 -8.48 10.33 4.98
N ASN A 74 -8.77 9.05 4.80
CA ASN A 74 -10.14 8.57 4.63
C ASN A 74 -10.93 8.59 5.94
N GLU A 75 -10.28 8.28 7.06
CA GLU A 75 -10.92 8.25 8.38
C GLU A 75 -11.05 9.64 9.01
N ILE A 76 -10.09 10.54 8.74
CA ILE A 76 -10.07 11.91 9.29
C ILE A 76 -10.15 12.90 8.12
N PRO A 77 -11.37 13.33 7.74
CA PRO A 77 -11.53 14.31 6.67
C PRO A 77 -10.80 15.62 6.97
N ASN A 78 -10.18 16.20 5.94
CA ASN A 78 -9.44 17.48 6.01
C ASN A 78 -8.17 17.46 6.90
N ILE A 79 -7.70 16.28 7.29
CA ILE A 79 -6.41 16.16 7.99
C ILE A 79 -5.27 16.72 7.12
N SER A 80 -4.35 17.44 7.71
CA SER A 80 -3.17 17.94 7.02
C SER A 80 -2.16 16.81 6.71
N GLU A 81 -1.31 17.02 5.69
CA GLU A 81 -0.26 16.05 5.37
C GLU A 81 0.73 15.87 6.54
N GLU A 82 0.99 16.95 7.29
CA GLU A 82 1.86 16.92 8.47
C GLU A 82 1.29 16.01 9.56
N GLU A 83 0.00 16.11 9.84
CA GLU A 83 -0.66 15.21 10.80
C GLU A 83 -0.67 13.76 10.35
N VAL A 84 -0.88 13.49 9.05
CA VAL A 84 -0.75 12.13 8.49
C VAL A 84 0.66 11.58 8.73
N ILE A 85 1.68 12.40 8.47
CA ILE A 85 3.08 12.01 8.71
C ILE A 85 3.32 11.77 10.20
N ASN A 86 2.71 12.56 11.09
CA ASN A 86 2.84 12.39 12.54
C ASN A 86 2.24 11.06 13.02
N TYR A 87 1.06 10.66 12.53
CA TYR A 87 0.51 9.32 12.83
C TYR A 87 1.42 8.20 12.31
N CYS A 88 1.94 8.35 11.09
CA CYS A 88 2.91 7.39 10.55
C CYS A 88 4.20 7.33 11.37
N LYS A 89 4.65 8.47 11.94
CA LYS A 89 5.79 8.55 12.86
C LYS A 89 5.55 7.71 14.10
N ILE A 90 4.42 7.89 14.78
CA ILE A 90 4.10 7.14 16.00
C ILE A 90 4.14 5.62 15.72
N ILE A 91 3.55 5.18 14.61
CA ILE A 91 3.57 3.77 14.21
C ILE A 91 5.00 3.27 13.92
N ALA A 92 5.82 4.11 13.27
CA ALA A 92 7.21 3.79 12.96
C ALA A 92 8.04 3.64 14.25
N GLU A 93 7.90 4.57 15.19
CA GLU A 93 8.59 4.58 16.49
C GLU A 93 8.17 3.39 17.37
N ALA A 94 6.93 2.93 17.25
CA ALA A 94 6.43 1.73 17.92
C ALA A 94 6.89 0.41 17.26
N SER A 95 7.70 0.45 16.21
CA SER A 95 8.10 -0.72 15.41
C SER A 95 9.60 -0.97 15.52
N ASP A 96 10.01 -2.25 15.57
CA ASP A 96 11.44 -2.63 15.60
C ASP A 96 12.08 -2.52 14.21
N ASN A 97 11.29 -2.74 13.15
CA ASN A 97 11.74 -2.65 11.76
C ASN A 97 10.76 -1.84 10.92
N ILE A 98 11.30 -1.01 10.06
CA ILE A 98 10.55 -0.23 9.09
C ILE A 98 10.96 -0.67 7.70
N ILE A 99 9.99 -1.00 6.87
CA ILE A 99 10.22 -1.33 5.48
C ILE A 99 9.32 -0.51 4.56
N TYR A 100 9.78 -0.33 3.34
CA TYR A 100 9.08 0.40 2.28
C TYR A 100 8.87 -0.54 1.11
N ILE A 101 7.63 -0.67 0.64
CA ILE A 101 7.30 -1.58 -0.44
C ILE A 101 6.75 -0.77 -1.61
N PHE A 102 7.36 -0.95 -2.77
CA PHE A 102 6.89 -0.35 -4.00
C PHE A 102 6.74 -1.38 -5.12
N ARG A 103 6.08 -0.98 -6.17
CA ARG A 103 5.93 -1.74 -7.41
C ARG A 103 6.58 -0.97 -8.54
N ARG A 104 7.40 -1.66 -9.35
CA ARG A 104 8.09 -1.06 -10.51
C ARG A 104 7.10 -0.72 -11.61
N ASP A 105 6.20 -1.65 -11.93
CA ASP A 105 5.16 -1.44 -12.92
C ASP A 105 3.97 -0.65 -12.34
N THR A 106 4.13 0.66 -12.33
CA THR A 106 3.10 1.58 -11.82
C THR A 106 1.89 1.71 -12.73
N THR A 107 2.05 1.47 -14.03
CA THR A 107 0.92 1.42 -14.96
C THR A 107 -0.03 0.28 -14.60
N LYS A 108 0.48 -0.91 -14.37
CA LYS A 108 -0.33 -2.04 -13.87
C LYS A 108 -0.92 -1.78 -12.50
N GLN A 109 -0.24 -1.02 -11.64
CA GLN A 109 -0.79 -0.60 -10.36
C GLN A 109 -2.01 0.30 -10.54
N VAL A 110 -1.93 1.31 -11.40
CA VAL A 110 -3.04 2.21 -11.73
C VAL A 110 -4.22 1.43 -12.30
N LEU A 111 -3.99 0.61 -13.31
CA LEU A 111 -5.02 -0.23 -13.93
C LEU A 111 -5.70 -1.14 -12.89
N SER A 112 -4.92 -1.79 -12.05
CA SER A 112 -5.44 -2.65 -10.99
C SER A 112 -6.28 -1.89 -9.96
N SER A 113 -5.98 -0.61 -9.70
CA SER A 113 -6.77 0.24 -8.81
C SER A 113 -8.11 0.61 -9.44
N ILE A 114 -8.10 1.00 -10.72
CA ILE A 114 -9.31 1.33 -11.48
C ILE A 114 -10.26 0.12 -11.54
N ILE A 115 -9.73 -1.06 -11.87
CA ILE A 115 -10.50 -2.30 -11.96
C ILE A 115 -11.13 -2.62 -10.59
N ALA A 116 -10.35 -2.59 -9.53
CA ALA A 116 -10.84 -2.91 -8.19
C ALA A 116 -11.95 -1.97 -7.73
N GLU A 117 -11.83 -0.67 -8.00
CA GLU A 117 -12.86 0.31 -7.66
C GLU A 117 -14.13 0.12 -8.48
N HIS A 118 -13.98 -0.13 -9.78
CA HIS A 118 -15.12 -0.29 -10.68
C HIS A 118 -15.91 -1.57 -10.40
N THR A 119 -15.21 -2.67 -10.13
CA THR A 119 -15.84 -3.98 -9.90
C THR A 119 -16.25 -4.22 -8.44
N GLY A 120 -15.76 -3.41 -7.51
CA GLY A 120 -15.85 -3.67 -6.07
C GLY A 120 -15.00 -4.85 -5.62
N GLU A 121 -14.21 -5.45 -6.52
CA GLU A 121 -13.43 -6.65 -6.26
C GLU A 121 -11.96 -6.33 -5.97
N TRP A 122 -11.64 -6.25 -4.70
CA TRP A 122 -10.28 -6.02 -4.23
C TRP A 122 -9.42 -7.28 -4.19
N ASN A 123 -10.02 -8.46 -4.43
CA ASN A 123 -9.34 -9.75 -4.44
C ASN A 123 -9.40 -10.41 -5.83
N PRO A 124 -8.25 -10.69 -6.50
CA PRO A 124 -8.21 -11.23 -7.86
C PRO A 124 -8.77 -12.65 -8.04
N LYS A 125 -9.15 -13.33 -6.96
CA LYS A 125 -9.70 -14.70 -7.02
C LYS A 125 -11.20 -14.76 -7.32
N ARG A 126 -11.87 -13.63 -7.40
CA ARG A 126 -13.31 -13.55 -7.67
C ARG A 126 -13.56 -12.82 -8.97
N GLY A 127 -14.03 -13.54 -9.95
CA GLY A 127 -14.80 -12.97 -11.02
C GLY A 127 -14.14 -12.86 -12.38
N ASP A 128 -14.96 -13.07 -13.34
CA ASP A 128 -14.79 -12.72 -14.75
C ASP A 128 -14.93 -11.20 -14.81
N HIS A 129 -13.82 -10.47 -14.87
CA HIS A 129 -13.85 -9.02 -14.99
C HIS A 129 -14.32 -8.68 -16.41
N SER A 130 -15.59 -8.32 -16.54
CA SER A 130 -16.11 -7.78 -17.78
C SER A 130 -15.25 -6.60 -18.25
N GLU A 131 -14.89 -6.60 -19.51
CA GLU A 131 -14.20 -5.46 -20.13
C GLU A 131 -15.03 -4.19 -19.91
N PHE A 132 -14.44 -3.18 -19.27
CA PHE A 132 -15.04 -1.86 -19.20
C PHE A 132 -14.05 -0.82 -19.75
N PRO A 133 -14.54 0.24 -20.39
CA PRO A 133 -13.67 1.22 -21.02
C PRO A 133 -12.97 2.08 -19.97
N ILE A 134 -11.65 2.03 -19.95
CA ILE A 134 -10.83 2.93 -19.15
C ILE A 134 -10.56 4.18 -20.00
N ASN A 135 -11.06 5.32 -19.54
CA ASN A 135 -10.81 6.59 -20.22
C ASN A 135 -9.62 7.34 -19.61
N ALA A 136 -9.11 8.32 -20.38
CA ALA A 136 -7.96 9.13 -19.98
C ALA A 136 -8.11 9.81 -18.62
N LYS A 137 -9.32 10.35 -18.34
CA LYS A 137 -9.59 11.05 -17.09
C LYS A 137 -9.50 10.11 -15.88
N MET A 138 -10.06 8.91 -15.99
CA MET A 138 -9.94 7.89 -14.93
C MET A 138 -8.49 7.55 -14.70
N PHE A 139 -7.76 7.20 -15.77
CA PHE A 139 -6.34 6.84 -15.65
C PHE A 139 -5.51 7.96 -15.00
N HIS A 140 -5.73 9.22 -15.43
CA HIS A 140 -5.07 10.38 -14.85
C HIS A 140 -5.37 10.52 -13.35
N ASN A 141 -6.64 10.48 -12.95
CA ASN A 141 -7.05 10.66 -11.56
C ASN A 141 -6.41 9.61 -10.64
N TYR A 142 -6.43 8.34 -11.05
CA TYR A 142 -5.81 7.26 -10.26
C TYR A 142 -4.29 7.35 -10.24
N SER A 143 -3.67 7.75 -11.36
CA SER A 143 -2.22 8.01 -11.41
C SER A 143 -1.82 9.08 -10.42
N MET A 144 -2.58 10.19 -10.36
CA MET A 144 -2.33 11.28 -9.41
C MET A 144 -2.53 10.86 -7.95
N ALA A 145 -3.53 10.02 -7.67
CA ALA A 145 -3.74 9.48 -6.33
C ALA A 145 -2.57 8.58 -5.89
N ILE A 146 -2.11 7.69 -6.75
CA ILE A 146 -0.96 6.82 -6.49
C ILE A 146 0.30 7.65 -6.30
N LEU A 147 0.54 8.65 -7.16
CA LEU A 147 1.71 9.52 -7.06
C LEU A 147 1.73 10.31 -5.73
N ARG A 148 0.59 10.83 -5.28
CA ARG A 148 0.48 11.50 -3.97
C ARG A 148 0.86 10.55 -2.84
N ASN A 149 0.34 9.32 -2.84
CA ASN A 149 0.70 8.33 -1.84
C ASN A 149 2.20 8.03 -1.84
N HIS A 150 2.82 7.86 -3.01
CA HIS A 150 4.27 7.66 -3.09
C HIS A 150 5.04 8.85 -2.52
N LYS A 151 4.64 10.09 -2.82
CA LYS A 151 5.28 11.28 -2.26
C LYS A 151 5.22 11.31 -0.74
N THR A 152 4.08 10.99 -0.15
CA THR A 152 3.93 10.90 1.31
C THR A 152 4.83 9.81 1.88
N ILE A 153 4.87 8.62 1.27
CA ILE A 153 5.74 7.53 1.71
C ILE A 153 7.24 7.91 1.62
N ILE A 154 7.66 8.61 0.57
CA ILE A 154 9.03 9.10 0.44
C ILE A 154 9.38 10.10 1.55
N LYS A 155 8.45 10.99 1.91
CA LYS A 155 8.65 11.91 3.05
C LYS A 155 8.82 11.11 4.35
N ILE A 156 8.00 10.10 4.60
CA ILE A 156 8.11 9.23 5.76
C ILE A 156 9.47 8.51 5.75
N LYS A 157 9.87 7.95 4.60
CA LYS A 157 11.16 7.26 4.45
C LYS A 157 12.37 8.17 4.75
N ASN A 158 12.29 9.44 4.38
CA ASN A 158 13.36 10.40 4.66
C ASN A 158 13.47 10.74 6.15
N LEU A 159 12.37 10.63 6.90
CA LEU A 159 12.35 10.83 8.36
C LEU A 159 12.73 9.55 9.10
N PHE A 160 12.30 8.41 8.61
CA PHE A 160 12.48 7.09 9.23
C PHE A 160 13.16 6.14 8.24
N PRO A 161 14.49 6.10 8.21
CA PRO A 161 15.22 5.18 7.34
C PRO A 161 14.81 3.73 7.56
N GLY A 162 14.64 2.98 6.47
CA GLY A 162 14.25 1.58 6.50
C GLY A 162 14.58 0.87 5.20
N LYS A 163 14.45 -0.45 5.19
CA LYS A 163 14.76 -1.25 4.02
C LYS A 163 13.70 -1.09 2.95
N VAL A 164 14.13 -0.93 1.70
CA VAL A 164 13.25 -0.78 0.55
C VAL A 164 13.17 -2.09 -0.22
N TYR A 165 11.94 -2.49 -0.56
CA TYR A 165 11.67 -3.69 -1.34
C TYR A 165 10.86 -3.35 -2.59
N CYS A 166 11.30 -3.90 -3.72
CA CYS A 166 10.48 -3.97 -4.93
C CYS A 166 9.74 -5.31 -4.94
N VAL A 167 8.43 -5.27 -5.16
CA VAL A 167 7.61 -6.49 -5.14
C VAL A 167 8.06 -7.50 -6.18
N GLU A 168 8.40 -7.02 -7.39
CA GLU A 168 8.82 -7.84 -8.51
C GLU A 168 10.17 -8.56 -8.27
N ASP A 169 10.98 -8.07 -7.34
CA ASP A 169 12.26 -8.71 -7.00
C ASP A 169 12.13 -9.64 -5.79
N TYR A 170 11.07 -9.50 -4.99
CA TYR A 170 10.87 -10.29 -3.78
C TYR A 170 9.93 -11.49 -3.98
N LEU A 171 8.96 -11.36 -4.89
CA LEU A 171 7.97 -12.40 -5.17
C LEU A 171 8.28 -13.07 -6.51
N SER A 172 8.19 -14.39 -6.54
CA SER A 172 8.15 -15.15 -7.80
C SER A 172 6.84 -14.89 -8.55
N ASP A 173 6.82 -15.16 -9.85
CA ASP A 173 5.62 -15.01 -10.68
C ASP A 173 4.42 -15.81 -10.15
N SER A 174 4.64 -16.96 -9.55
CA SER A 174 3.60 -17.79 -8.94
C SER A 174 3.05 -17.22 -7.63
N GLU A 175 3.85 -16.45 -6.89
CA GLU A 175 3.45 -15.77 -5.66
C GLU A 175 2.76 -14.43 -5.95
N TYR A 176 3.14 -13.82 -7.06
CA TYR A 176 2.60 -12.55 -7.54
C TYR A 176 1.38 -12.80 -8.42
N GLN A 177 0.22 -12.98 -7.78
CA GLN A 177 -1.06 -13.09 -8.50
C GLN A 177 -1.37 -11.78 -9.23
N GLN A 178 -1.03 -11.74 -10.51
CA GLN A 178 -1.41 -10.65 -11.39
C GLN A 178 -2.88 -10.85 -11.79
N TYR A 179 -3.63 -9.76 -11.92
CA TYR A 179 -4.84 -9.80 -12.73
C TYR A 179 -4.44 -10.23 -14.14
N PRO A 180 -5.17 -11.17 -14.76
CA PRO A 180 -4.90 -11.52 -16.15
C PRO A 180 -4.88 -10.24 -17.00
N ASN A 181 -3.96 -10.17 -17.94
CA ASN A 181 -3.73 -9.02 -18.84
C ASN A 181 -4.89 -8.81 -19.84
N GLN A 182 -6.14 -8.87 -19.39
CA GLN A 182 -7.32 -8.73 -20.24
C GLN A 182 -7.60 -7.27 -20.64
N HIS A 183 -7.04 -6.31 -19.90
CA HIS A 183 -7.19 -4.91 -20.26
C HIS A 183 -6.00 -4.49 -21.11
N LYS A 184 -6.25 -4.28 -22.41
CA LYS A 184 -5.28 -3.65 -23.29
C LYS A 184 -4.84 -2.35 -22.66
N ASN A 185 -3.53 -2.22 -22.48
CA ASN A 185 -2.92 -0.95 -22.12
C ASN A 185 -3.47 0.10 -23.11
N PRO A 186 -4.06 1.20 -22.66
CA PRO A 186 -4.43 2.25 -23.59
C PRO A 186 -3.13 2.74 -24.22
N ASP A 187 -2.88 2.39 -25.49
CA ASP A 187 -1.62 2.53 -26.20
C ASP A 187 -1.08 3.98 -26.26
N ASN A 188 -1.82 4.93 -25.72
CA ASN A 188 -1.52 6.37 -25.76
C ASN A 188 -1.29 7.01 -24.39
N TYR A 189 -1.29 6.26 -23.28
CA TYR A 189 -1.07 6.81 -21.96
C TYR A 189 0.27 6.37 -21.37
N GLN A 190 1.35 6.84 -21.97
CA GLN A 190 2.64 6.89 -21.29
C GLN A 190 2.55 7.93 -20.17
N TYR A 191 1.94 7.57 -19.07
CA TYR A 191 2.15 8.31 -17.85
C TYR A 191 3.52 7.90 -17.33
N ASN A 192 4.43 8.82 -17.46
CA ASN A 192 5.80 8.68 -17.03
C ASN A 192 5.85 8.74 -15.50
N LEU A 193 5.34 7.68 -14.84
CA LEU A 193 5.71 7.36 -13.46
C LEU A 193 7.14 6.77 -13.44
N GLU A 194 7.88 6.99 -14.54
CA GLU A 194 9.30 6.73 -14.65
C GLU A 194 9.98 7.34 -13.44
N ASN A 195 10.73 6.51 -12.76
CA ASN A 195 11.59 6.87 -11.64
C ASN A 195 11.02 6.74 -10.22
N ILE A 196 9.88 6.07 -9.97
CA ILE A 196 9.54 5.70 -8.59
C ILE A 196 10.68 4.89 -7.97
N GLU A 197 11.31 4.00 -8.74
CA GLU A 197 12.51 3.27 -8.31
C GLU A 197 13.64 4.21 -7.89
N LYS A 198 13.91 5.28 -8.67
CA LYS A 198 14.91 6.30 -8.32
C LYS A 198 14.52 7.11 -7.10
N LEU A 199 13.21 7.39 -6.91
CA LEU A 199 12.72 8.09 -5.72
C LEU A 199 12.96 7.29 -4.44
N TYR A 200 12.90 5.94 -4.54
CA TYR A 200 13.16 5.07 -3.39
C TYR A 200 14.65 4.83 -3.13
N ASN A 201 15.56 5.26 -4.02
CA ASN A 201 16.98 4.90 -3.96
C ASN A 201 17.13 3.36 -3.79
N TYR A 202 16.42 2.64 -4.63
CA TYR A 202 16.37 1.19 -4.56
C TYR A 202 17.62 0.58 -5.18
N GLU A 203 18.28 -0.27 -4.42
CA GLU A 203 19.34 -1.14 -4.93
C GLU A 203 18.75 -2.54 -5.14
N LYS A 204 18.84 -3.05 -6.36
CA LYS A 204 18.37 -4.40 -6.66
C LYS A 204 19.13 -5.39 -5.79
N ILE A 205 18.40 -6.23 -5.07
CA ILE A 205 19.01 -7.35 -4.35
C ILE A 205 19.39 -8.35 -5.44
N ASN A 206 20.68 -8.46 -5.71
CA ASN A 206 21.19 -9.52 -6.58
C ASN A 206 20.96 -10.84 -5.88
N ASP A 207 20.26 -11.75 -6.56
CA ASP A 207 20.07 -13.15 -6.16
C ASP A 207 21.39 -13.90 -6.00
#